data_609085f8b9dae13dfe83165b4b6a6ee4
#
_entry.id   609085f8b9dae13dfe83165b4b6a6ee4
#
_cell.length_a   1.000
_cell.length_b   1.000
_cell.length_c   1.000
_cell.angle_alpha   90.00
_cell.angle_beta   90.00
_cell.angle_gamma   90.00
#
_symmetry.space_group_name_H-M   'P 1'
#
loop_
_entity.id
_entity.type
_entity.pdbx_description
1 polymer ?
#
loop_
_entity_poly.entity_id
_entity_poly.type
_entity_poly.pdbx_seq_one_letter_code
_entity_poly.pdbx_strand_id
1 'polypeptide(L)'
;MIEDYVRKVHYHETDKMGITHHANYIKWMEEARIHFLDQIGYSYARLEREGIISPVIGVECQYHQPTTFDDEVIIHVGVEAFKGVRLVIGYTMTNAATGKLVLTGKTMHCFTSQSGKPIALKKKFPDFDKVLRELAPVAEKAE
;
A
#
# COMPACT_ATOMS: atom_id res chain seq x y z
N MET A 1 -6.38 15.96 -0.85
CA MET A 1 -7.04 14.71 -1.29
C MET A 1 -6.03 13.78 -1.92
N ILE A 2 -6.07 12.50 -1.56
CA ILE A 2 -5.12 11.52 -2.07
C ILE A 2 -5.63 10.95 -3.38
N GLU A 3 -4.75 10.99 -4.39
CA GLU A 3 -5.09 10.48 -5.72
C GLU A 3 -4.78 8.98 -5.81
N ASP A 4 -5.60 8.27 -6.58
CA ASP A 4 -5.36 6.86 -6.87
C ASP A 4 -4.13 6.72 -7.77
N TYR A 5 -3.48 5.57 -7.68
CA TYR A 5 -2.35 5.23 -8.53
C TYR A 5 -2.88 4.48 -9.76
N VAL A 6 -2.46 4.89 -10.95
CA VAL A 6 -2.86 4.22 -12.19
C VAL A 6 -1.68 3.46 -12.76
N ARG A 7 -1.88 2.17 -13.01
CA ARG A 7 -0.82 1.28 -13.48
C ARG A 7 -1.24 0.57 -14.77
N LYS A 8 -0.49 0.80 -15.83
CA LYS A 8 -0.70 0.08 -17.09
C LYS A 8 0.05 -1.26 -17.02
N VAL A 9 -0.61 -2.34 -17.43
CA VAL A 9 0.00 -3.66 -17.47
C VAL A 9 1.07 -3.71 -18.56
N HIS A 10 2.29 -4.11 -18.19
CA HIS A 10 3.39 -4.23 -19.14
C HIS A 10 3.40 -5.62 -19.76
N TYR A 11 3.90 -5.73 -20.99
CA TYR A 11 3.94 -6.99 -21.70
C TYR A 11 4.68 -8.10 -20.93
N HIS A 12 5.82 -7.73 -20.32
CA HIS A 12 6.62 -8.70 -19.56
C HIS A 12 5.95 -9.16 -18.26
N GLU A 13 4.83 -8.56 -17.89
CA GLU A 13 4.10 -8.93 -16.67
C GLU A 13 3.05 -10.00 -16.94
N THR A 14 2.81 -10.34 -18.20
CA THR A 14 1.85 -11.39 -18.58
C THR A 14 2.55 -12.75 -18.68
N ASP A 15 1.76 -13.81 -18.51
CA ASP A 15 2.25 -15.19 -18.58
C ASP A 15 1.73 -15.88 -19.86
N LYS A 16 1.96 -17.20 -19.97
CA LYS A 16 1.54 -17.97 -21.14
C LYS A 16 0.03 -17.98 -21.37
N MET A 17 -0.75 -17.72 -20.34
CA MET A 17 -2.22 -17.64 -20.46
C MET A 17 -2.67 -16.29 -21.03
N GLY A 18 -1.75 -15.35 -21.21
CA GLY A 18 -2.04 -14.03 -21.73
C GLY A 18 -2.58 -13.07 -20.69
N ILE A 19 -2.58 -13.45 -19.42
CA ILE A 19 -3.04 -12.60 -18.31
C ILE A 19 -1.85 -12.21 -17.44
N THR A 20 -2.06 -11.20 -16.61
CA THR A 20 -1.04 -10.74 -15.66
C THR A 20 -0.68 -11.86 -14.69
N HIS A 21 0.62 -12.14 -14.56
CA HIS A 21 1.10 -13.10 -13.57
C HIS A 21 0.79 -12.57 -12.17
N HIS A 22 0.22 -13.42 -11.32
CA HIS A 22 -0.35 -12.99 -10.03
C HIS A 22 0.64 -12.30 -9.09
N ALA A 23 1.93 -12.60 -9.18
CA ALA A 23 2.93 -11.96 -8.32
C ALA A 23 3.12 -10.47 -8.62
N ASN A 24 2.79 -10.03 -9.83
CA ASN A 24 2.95 -8.63 -10.21
C ASN A 24 2.03 -7.70 -9.43
N TYR A 25 0.86 -8.18 -9.01
CA TYR A 25 -0.07 -7.35 -8.25
C TYR A 25 0.54 -6.92 -6.91
N ILE A 26 1.36 -7.76 -6.31
CA ILE A 26 2.06 -7.40 -5.06
C ILE A 26 3.08 -6.31 -5.31
N LYS A 27 3.76 -6.33 -6.44
CA LYS A 27 4.68 -5.27 -6.85
C LYS A 27 3.93 -3.96 -7.06
N TRP A 28 2.76 -4.02 -7.67
CA TRP A 28 1.92 -2.83 -7.89
C TRP A 28 1.41 -2.24 -6.57
N MET A 29 1.12 -3.09 -5.59
CA MET A 29 0.77 -2.62 -4.26
C MET A 29 1.92 -1.81 -3.65
N GLU A 30 3.17 -2.25 -3.83
CA GLU A 30 4.33 -1.50 -3.37
C GLU A 30 4.43 -0.15 -4.09
N GLU A 31 4.30 -0.14 -5.41
CA GLU A 31 4.33 1.10 -6.19
C GLU A 31 3.25 2.08 -5.71
N ALA A 32 2.05 1.58 -5.51
CA ALA A 32 0.92 2.38 -5.07
C ALA A 32 1.11 2.90 -3.64
N ARG A 33 1.71 2.11 -2.78
CA ARG A 33 2.02 2.52 -1.41
C ARG A 33 3.05 3.65 -1.39
N ILE A 34 4.08 3.55 -2.23
CA ILE A 34 5.08 4.61 -2.35
C ILE A 34 4.42 5.91 -2.82
N HIS A 35 3.55 5.82 -3.82
CA HIS A 35 2.79 6.96 -4.34
C HIS A 35 1.92 7.58 -3.24
N PHE A 36 1.27 6.75 -2.43
CA PHE A 36 0.45 7.18 -1.31
C PHE A 36 1.28 7.93 -0.25
N LEU A 37 2.41 7.35 0.14
CA LEU A 37 3.28 7.95 1.15
C LEU A 37 3.88 9.28 0.68
N ASP A 38 4.22 9.38 -0.62
CA ASP A 38 4.68 10.64 -1.19
C ASP A 38 3.63 11.74 -1.03
N GLN A 39 2.37 11.41 -1.26
CA GLN A 39 1.28 12.39 -1.18
C GLN A 39 1.03 12.88 0.24
N ILE A 40 1.23 12.04 1.24
CA ILE A 40 1.04 12.45 2.63
C ILE A 40 2.30 13.07 3.25
N GLY A 41 3.37 13.23 2.45
CA GLY A 41 4.58 13.93 2.88
C GLY A 41 5.62 13.06 3.57
N TYR A 42 5.46 11.74 3.55
CA TYR A 42 6.39 10.80 4.20
C TYR A 42 6.94 9.81 3.20
N SER A 43 7.67 10.32 2.21
CA SER A 43 8.31 9.49 1.18
C SER A 43 9.26 8.45 1.80
N TYR A 44 9.51 7.38 1.08
CA TYR A 44 10.49 6.38 1.50
C TYR A 44 11.86 7.01 1.74
N ALA A 45 12.27 7.95 0.87
CA ALA A 45 13.54 8.63 1.03
C ALA A 45 13.59 9.41 2.35
N ARG A 46 12.49 10.08 2.71
CA ARG A 46 12.39 10.78 3.99
C ARG A 46 12.46 9.82 5.17
N LEU A 47 11.69 8.73 5.11
CA LEU A 47 11.67 7.74 6.19
C LEU A 47 13.06 7.13 6.39
N GLU A 48 13.75 6.80 5.31
CA GLU A 48 15.10 6.26 5.38
C GLU A 48 16.07 7.26 6.02
N ARG A 49 15.98 8.54 5.63
CA ARG A 49 16.85 9.57 6.23
C ARG A 49 16.61 9.72 7.72
N GLU A 50 15.38 9.55 8.17
CA GLU A 50 14.99 9.67 9.58
C GLU A 50 15.17 8.38 10.36
N GLY A 51 15.62 7.32 9.70
CA GLY A 51 15.94 6.06 10.36
C GLY A 51 14.74 5.17 10.67
N ILE A 52 13.63 5.39 9.95
CA ILE A 52 12.42 4.56 10.10
C ILE A 52 12.40 3.51 9.00
N ILE A 53 12.23 2.25 9.39
CA ILE A 53 12.05 1.15 8.46
C ILE A 53 10.63 0.61 8.67
N SER A 54 9.95 0.32 7.56
CA SER A 54 8.57 -0.20 7.60
C SER A 54 8.48 -1.51 6.83
N PRO A 55 9.03 -2.61 7.39
CA PRO A 55 9.00 -3.89 6.69
C PRO A 55 7.57 -4.42 6.54
N VAL A 56 7.36 -5.16 5.47
CA VAL A 56 6.11 -5.87 5.24
C VAL A 56 6.15 -7.16 6.06
N ILE A 57 5.19 -7.33 6.95
CA ILE A 57 5.12 -8.53 7.79
C ILE A 57 3.98 -9.46 7.39
N GLY A 58 3.15 -9.04 6.42
CA GLY A 58 2.09 -9.88 5.89
C GLY A 58 1.49 -9.29 4.63
N VAL A 59 0.98 -10.15 3.76
CA VAL A 59 0.28 -9.76 2.52
C VAL A 59 -0.92 -10.65 2.35
N GLU A 60 -2.06 -10.06 2.01
CA GLU A 60 -3.26 -10.81 1.66
C GLU A 60 -3.80 -10.26 0.34
N CYS A 61 -4.22 -11.16 -0.55
CA CYS A 61 -4.80 -10.79 -1.83
C CYS A 61 -6.00 -11.67 -2.15
N GLN A 62 -7.05 -11.05 -2.68
CA GLN A 62 -8.18 -11.76 -3.27
C GLN A 62 -8.24 -11.34 -4.74
N TYR A 63 -8.09 -12.29 -5.64
CA TYR A 63 -8.09 -12.06 -7.09
C TYR A 63 -9.51 -12.22 -7.61
N HIS A 64 -10.06 -11.16 -8.21
CA HIS A 64 -11.45 -11.15 -8.69
C HIS A 64 -11.57 -11.26 -10.20
N GLN A 65 -10.77 -10.49 -10.95
CA GLN A 65 -10.78 -10.50 -12.40
C GLN A 65 -9.35 -10.41 -12.92
N PRO A 66 -8.98 -11.18 -13.95
CA PRO A 66 -7.66 -11.05 -14.55
C PRO A 66 -7.53 -9.74 -15.33
N THR A 67 -6.29 -9.33 -15.54
CA THR A 67 -5.97 -8.22 -16.45
C THR A 67 -5.01 -8.75 -17.51
N THR A 68 -4.89 -8.01 -18.60
CA THR A 68 -4.01 -8.38 -19.72
C THR A 68 -3.16 -7.19 -20.12
N PHE A 69 -2.23 -7.44 -21.04
CA PHE A 69 -1.33 -6.40 -21.52
C PHE A 69 -2.08 -5.15 -21.95
N ASP A 70 -1.56 -4.01 -21.56
CA ASP A 70 -2.05 -2.67 -21.88
C ASP A 70 -3.32 -2.23 -21.14
N ASP A 71 -3.91 -3.11 -20.34
CA ASP A 71 -5.00 -2.68 -19.45
C ASP A 71 -4.49 -1.64 -18.45
N GLU A 72 -5.34 -0.68 -18.12
CA GLU A 72 -5.05 0.27 -17.04
C GLU A 72 -5.79 -0.15 -15.78
N VAL A 73 -5.06 -0.22 -14.69
CA VAL A 73 -5.58 -0.61 -13.38
C VAL A 73 -5.51 0.59 -12.45
N ILE A 74 -6.65 0.95 -11.88
CA ILE A 74 -6.72 2.04 -10.90
C ILE A 74 -6.57 1.41 -9.52
N ILE A 75 -5.59 1.88 -8.75
CA ILE A 75 -5.29 1.34 -7.43
C ILE A 75 -5.58 2.39 -6.37
N HIS A 76 -6.61 2.13 -5.59
CA HIS A 76 -6.96 2.96 -4.44
C HIS A 76 -6.24 2.41 -3.21
N VAL A 77 -5.57 3.30 -2.47
CA VAL A 77 -4.79 2.94 -1.27
C VAL A 77 -5.35 3.72 -0.09
N GLY A 78 -5.48 3.03 1.02
CA GLY A 78 -5.92 3.69 2.25
C GLY A 78 -5.36 3.01 3.48
N VAL A 79 -5.35 3.72 4.59
CA VAL A 79 -4.98 3.15 5.89
C VAL A 79 -6.20 2.43 6.44
N GLU A 80 -6.08 1.13 6.67
CA GLU A 80 -7.18 0.35 7.27
C GLU A 80 -7.09 0.32 8.78
N ALA A 81 -5.89 0.25 9.32
CA ALA A 81 -5.67 0.22 10.76
C ALA A 81 -4.29 0.74 11.10
N PHE A 82 -4.19 1.48 12.18
CA PHE A 82 -2.90 1.93 12.69
C PHE A 82 -2.95 1.93 14.22
N LYS A 83 -2.03 1.20 14.84
CA LYS A 83 -1.98 1.04 16.30
C LYS A 83 -0.61 1.39 16.88
N GLY A 84 0.02 2.42 16.32
CA GLY A 84 1.28 2.95 16.86
C GLY A 84 2.54 2.25 16.36
N VAL A 85 2.57 0.93 16.36
CA VAL A 85 3.68 0.13 15.85
C VAL A 85 3.28 -0.61 14.59
N ARG A 86 2.04 -1.09 14.53
CA ARG A 86 1.52 -1.85 13.39
C ARG A 86 0.63 -0.99 12.51
N LEU A 87 0.80 -1.16 11.21
CA LEU A 87 0.04 -0.45 10.19
C LEU A 87 -0.52 -1.45 9.19
N VAL A 88 -1.80 -1.32 8.86
CA VAL A 88 -2.42 -2.12 7.79
C VAL A 88 -2.84 -1.16 6.69
N ILE A 89 -2.35 -1.41 5.48
CA ILE A 89 -2.71 -0.64 4.30
C ILE A 89 -3.59 -1.51 3.42
N GLY A 90 -4.71 -0.95 2.97
CA GLY A 90 -5.66 -1.62 2.10
C GLY A 90 -5.55 -1.13 0.67
N TYR A 91 -5.82 -2.02 -0.28
CA TYR A 91 -5.73 -1.75 -1.71
C TYR A 91 -6.98 -2.28 -2.40
N THR A 92 -7.52 -1.47 -3.30
CA THR A 92 -8.62 -1.87 -4.18
C THR A 92 -8.20 -1.56 -5.60
N MET A 93 -8.15 -2.58 -6.45
CA MET A 93 -7.76 -2.41 -7.85
C MET A 93 -8.97 -2.64 -8.75
N THR A 94 -9.20 -1.72 -9.67
CA THR A 94 -10.28 -1.81 -10.65
C THR A 94 -9.72 -1.61 -12.05
N ASN A 95 -10.36 -2.24 -13.03
CA ASN A 95 -10.01 -2.04 -14.44
C ASN A 95 -10.60 -0.72 -14.90
N ALA A 96 -9.77 0.20 -15.39
CA ALA A 96 -10.21 1.54 -15.75
C ALA A 96 -11.24 1.54 -16.89
N ALA A 97 -11.13 0.59 -17.81
CA ALA A 97 -12.03 0.52 -18.98
C ALA A 97 -13.39 -0.08 -18.65
N THR A 98 -13.44 -1.07 -17.78
CA THR A 98 -14.67 -1.82 -17.47
C THR A 98 -15.30 -1.44 -16.14
N GLY A 99 -14.52 -0.85 -15.22
CA GLY A 99 -14.96 -0.58 -13.87
C GLY A 99 -15.05 -1.83 -12.99
N LYS A 100 -14.66 -2.99 -13.50
CA LYS A 100 -14.75 -4.24 -12.74
C LYS A 100 -13.65 -4.34 -11.71
N LEU A 101 -13.99 -4.92 -10.58
CA LEU A 101 -13.04 -5.17 -9.49
C LEU A 101 -12.03 -6.23 -9.91
N VAL A 102 -10.76 -5.90 -9.84
CA VAL A 102 -9.64 -6.77 -10.20
C VAL A 102 -9.10 -7.49 -8.96
N LEU A 103 -8.85 -6.73 -7.90
CA LEU A 103 -8.19 -7.26 -6.71
C LEU A 103 -8.55 -6.43 -5.50
N THR A 104 -8.67 -7.11 -4.36
CA THR A 104 -8.64 -6.47 -3.05
C THR A 104 -7.48 -7.06 -2.27
N GLY A 105 -6.80 -6.24 -1.49
CA GLY A 105 -5.63 -6.73 -0.77
C GLY A 105 -5.28 -5.86 0.41
N LYS A 106 -4.37 -6.38 1.21
CA LYS A 106 -3.82 -5.69 2.38
C LYS A 106 -2.36 -6.01 2.52
N THR A 107 -1.59 -5.04 3.01
CA THR A 107 -0.24 -5.28 3.48
C THR A 107 -0.16 -4.86 4.94
N MET A 108 0.48 -5.70 5.74
CA MET A 108 0.68 -5.45 7.16
C MET A 108 2.13 -5.06 7.37
N HIS A 109 2.34 -4.00 8.14
CA HIS A 109 3.66 -3.44 8.40
C HIS A 109 3.87 -3.22 9.88
N CYS A 110 5.13 -3.20 10.30
CA CYS A 110 5.50 -2.64 11.58
C CYS A 110 6.57 -1.60 11.34
N PHE A 111 6.80 -0.73 12.32
CA PHE A 111 7.85 0.26 12.23
C PHE A 111 9.03 -0.17 13.10
N THR A 112 10.23 -0.11 12.54
CA THR A 112 11.44 -0.50 13.23
C THR A 112 12.54 0.52 13.02
N SER A 113 13.55 0.47 13.91
CA SER A 113 14.80 1.17 13.70
C SER A 113 15.65 0.39 12.68
N GLN A 114 16.77 0.96 12.28
CA GLN A 114 17.72 0.30 11.37
C GLN A 114 18.25 -1.02 11.96
N SER A 115 18.27 -1.15 13.27
CA SER A 115 18.70 -2.38 13.93
C SER A 115 17.58 -3.43 14.07
N GLY A 116 16.38 -3.12 13.57
CA GLY A 116 15.26 -4.04 13.60
C GLY A 116 14.40 -3.98 14.86
N LYS A 117 14.66 -3.05 15.74
CA LYS A 117 13.87 -2.90 16.97
C LYS A 117 12.57 -2.17 16.70
N PRO A 118 11.42 -2.64 17.23
CA PRO A 118 10.15 -1.94 17.06
C PRO A 118 10.20 -0.50 17.55
N ILE A 119 9.56 0.40 16.81
CA ILE A 119 9.44 1.82 17.15
C ILE A 119 7.97 2.15 17.35
N ALA A 120 7.65 2.75 18.51
CA ALA A 120 6.35 3.38 18.71
C ALA A 120 6.44 4.79 18.11
N LEU A 121 5.75 5.03 16.99
CA LEU A 121 5.85 6.29 16.26
C LEU A 121 5.50 7.49 17.11
N LYS A 122 4.51 7.37 17.98
CA LYS A 122 4.05 8.49 18.82
C LYS A 122 5.16 9.11 19.63
N LYS A 123 6.12 8.30 20.09
CA LYS A 123 7.23 8.78 20.93
C LYS A 123 8.32 9.46 20.13
N LYS A 124 8.71 8.90 18.99
CA LYS A 124 9.85 9.37 18.20
C LYS A 124 9.45 10.22 17.00
N PHE A 125 8.28 9.97 16.43
CA PHE A 125 7.81 10.63 15.22
C PHE A 125 6.33 10.98 15.38
N PRO A 126 6.00 11.90 16.33
CA PRO A 126 4.61 12.19 16.66
C PRO A 126 3.80 12.76 15.51
N ASP A 127 4.43 13.52 14.60
CA ASP A 127 3.72 14.08 13.45
C ASP A 127 3.29 13.01 12.48
N PHE A 128 4.15 12.03 12.23
CA PHE A 128 3.83 10.91 11.35
C PHE A 128 2.73 10.03 11.98
N ASP A 129 2.86 9.76 13.27
CA ASP A 129 1.83 9.03 14.02
C ASP A 129 0.47 9.71 13.88
N LYS A 130 0.44 11.04 14.04
CA LYS A 130 -0.79 11.83 13.92
C LYS A 130 -1.42 11.69 12.54
N VAL A 131 -0.62 11.81 11.48
CA VAL A 131 -1.11 11.70 10.10
C VAL A 131 -1.74 10.33 9.86
N LEU A 132 -1.06 9.26 10.28
CA LEU A 132 -1.59 7.91 10.10
C LEU A 132 -2.88 7.68 10.88
N ARG A 133 -2.97 8.21 12.10
CA ARG A 133 -4.20 8.09 12.90
C ARG A 133 -5.36 8.84 12.26
N GLU A 134 -5.10 10.00 11.69
CA GLU A 134 -6.14 10.79 11.03
C GLU A 134 -6.66 10.08 9.77
N LEU A 135 -5.82 9.31 9.08
CA LEU A 135 -6.20 8.58 7.89
C LEU A 135 -6.90 7.25 8.18
N ALA A 136 -6.73 6.72 9.39
CA ALA A 136 -7.35 5.46 9.77
C ALA A 136 -8.88 5.62 9.95
N PRO A 137 -9.67 4.54 9.74
CA PRO A 137 -11.11 4.60 9.98
C PRO A 137 -11.44 4.94 11.41
N VAL A 138 -12.60 5.59 11.62
CA VAL A 138 -13.04 6.03 12.94
C VAL A 138 -13.03 4.89 13.96
N ALA A 139 -13.49 3.71 13.56
CA ALA A 139 -13.54 2.54 14.44
C ALA A 139 -12.14 2.15 14.96
N GLU A 140 -11.12 2.28 14.13
CA GLU A 140 -9.73 1.99 14.51
C GLU A 140 -9.15 3.11 15.36
N LYS A 141 -9.60 4.35 15.18
CA LYS A 141 -9.15 5.48 15.98
C LYS A 141 -9.64 5.39 17.43
N ALA A 142 -10.77 4.74 17.64
CA ALA A 142 -11.36 4.59 18.97
C ALA A 142 -10.57 3.63 19.86
N GLU A 143 -9.77 2.79 19.26
CA GLU A 143 -8.91 1.85 19.97
C GLU A 143 -7.54 2.47 20.25
#